data_c8d3e9ffb2a84a9a74a606d5372ae53d
#
_entry.id   c8d3e9ffb2a84a9a74a606d5372ae53d
#
_cell.length_a   1.000
_cell.length_b   1.000
_cell.length_c   1.000
_cell.angle_alpha   90.00
_cell.angle_beta   90.00
_cell.angle_gamma   90.00
#
_symmetry.space_group_name_H-M   'P 1'
#
loop_
_entity.id
_entity.type
_entity.pdbx_description
1 polymer ?
#
loop_
_entity_poly.entity_id
_entity_poly.type
_entity_poly.pdbx_seq_one_letter_code
_entity_poly.pdbx_strand_id
1 'polypeptide(L)'
;WEHQALLRARFVAGDRALGEDFLHDIADPLRYPISPLTDAQLGEIRKLKARMEAERLPRGVRRDRHLKLGKGGLSDVEWTVQLLQLQHAGDNASLRLNSTLATLDELERRRFIDRGDAAVLRKAWRMCTAARNGNYLWNGRVSQADILPDDMYSLGGIAVYLGYDAHRGQHFENDLMGTMRKARDVAEHLFYGR
;
A
#
# COMPACT_ATOMS: atom_id res chain seq x y z
N TRP A 1 4.45 -10.49 -11.77
CA TRP A 1 4.58 -10.23 -10.31
C TRP A 1 6.05 -10.05 -9.90
N GLU A 2 6.98 -10.72 -10.55
CA GLU A 2 8.42 -10.61 -10.29
C GLU A 2 8.91 -9.18 -10.46
N HIS A 3 8.54 -8.51 -11.54
CA HIS A 3 8.86 -7.09 -11.77
C HIS A 3 8.36 -6.20 -10.63
N GLN A 4 7.14 -6.45 -10.15
CA GLN A 4 6.57 -5.71 -9.03
C GLN A 4 7.30 -5.98 -7.72
N ALA A 5 7.70 -7.22 -7.46
CA ALA A 5 8.51 -7.57 -6.30
C ALA A 5 9.88 -6.86 -6.31
N LEU A 6 10.50 -6.75 -7.50
CA LEU A 6 11.78 -6.06 -7.69
C LEU A 6 11.71 -4.55 -7.42
N LEU A 7 10.54 -3.90 -7.47
CA LEU A 7 10.40 -2.49 -7.08
C LEU A 7 10.89 -2.20 -5.64
N ARG A 8 10.89 -3.21 -4.78
CA ARG A 8 11.39 -3.11 -3.40
C ARG A 8 12.85 -3.52 -3.23
N ALA A 9 13.48 -4.03 -4.29
CA ALA A 9 14.87 -4.48 -4.22
C ALA A 9 15.80 -3.28 -3.97
N ARG A 10 16.70 -3.45 -2.99
CA ARG A 10 17.74 -2.49 -2.64
C ARG A 10 18.93 -3.21 -2.02
N PHE A 11 20.10 -2.67 -2.19
CA PHE A 11 21.26 -3.16 -1.45
C PHE A 11 21.08 -2.92 0.06
N VAL A 12 21.39 -3.91 0.86
CA VAL A 12 21.29 -3.84 2.33
C VAL A 12 22.64 -4.09 2.99
N ALA A 13 23.33 -5.19 2.59
CA ALA A 13 24.59 -5.59 3.17
C ALA A 13 25.30 -6.60 2.25
N GLY A 14 26.59 -6.82 2.45
CA GLY A 14 27.43 -7.73 1.68
C GLY A 14 28.34 -7.00 0.70
N ASP A 15 28.69 -7.64 -0.42
CA ASP A 15 29.46 -7.04 -1.48
C ASP A 15 28.65 -5.97 -2.22
N ARG A 16 29.08 -4.72 -2.10
CA ARG A 16 28.38 -3.57 -2.68
C ARG A 16 28.43 -3.62 -4.22
N ALA A 17 29.55 -3.97 -4.81
CA ALA A 17 29.71 -3.98 -6.26
C ALA A 17 28.76 -5.02 -6.86
N LEU A 18 28.76 -6.25 -6.35
CA LEU A 18 27.83 -7.30 -6.76
C LEU A 18 26.35 -6.88 -6.60
N GLY A 19 26.03 -6.20 -5.48
CA GLY A 19 24.68 -5.72 -5.24
C GLY A 19 24.23 -4.61 -6.20
N GLU A 20 25.12 -3.67 -6.52
CA GLU A 20 24.87 -2.58 -7.47
C GLU A 20 24.78 -3.14 -8.92
N ASP A 21 25.65 -4.07 -9.31
CA ASP A 21 25.59 -4.76 -10.61
C ASP A 21 24.26 -5.50 -10.78
N PHE A 22 23.82 -6.26 -9.76
CA PHE A 22 22.51 -6.93 -9.79
C PHE A 22 21.37 -5.93 -9.96
N LEU A 23 21.40 -4.82 -9.21
CA LEU A 23 20.33 -3.81 -9.31
C LEU A 23 20.31 -3.15 -10.68
N HIS A 24 21.47 -2.78 -11.23
CA HIS A 24 21.59 -2.07 -12.49
C HIS A 24 21.32 -2.99 -13.70
N ASP A 25 21.95 -4.16 -13.74
CA ASP A 25 21.95 -4.99 -14.94
C ASP A 25 20.75 -5.96 -15.03
N ILE A 26 20.19 -6.33 -13.87
CA ILE A 26 19.10 -7.31 -13.80
C ILE A 26 17.80 -6.68 -13.31
N ALA A 27 17.82 -6.03 -12.15
CA ALA A 27 16.58 -5.56 -11.54
C ALA A 27 15.98 -4.33 -12.26
N ASP A 28 16.78 -3.32 -12.62
CA ASP A 28 16.31 -2.07 -13.22
C ASP A 28 15.66 -2.27 -14.59
N PRO A 29 16.20 -3.07 -15.52
CA PRO A 29 15.52 -3.35 -16.80
C PRO A 29 14.15 -4.01 -16.63
N LEU A 30 13.97 -4.82 -15.57
CA LEU A 30 12.73 -5.52 -15.29
C LEU A 30 11.70 -4.65 -14.57
N ARG A 31 12.14 -3.86 -13.61
CA ARG A 31 11.24 -3.02 -12.75
C ARG A 31 10.94 -1.65 -13.32
N TYR A 32 11.75 -1.17 -14.26
CA TYR A 32 11.60 0.13 -14.90
C TYR A 32 11.65 0.01 -16.43
N PRO A 33 10.70 -0.75 -17.03
CA PRO A 33 10.68 -0.95 -18.48
C PRO A 33 10.51 0.39 -19.19
N ILE A 34 11.28 0.60 -20.25
CA ILE A 34 11.16 1.80 -21.11
C ILE A 34 9.89 1.70 -21.96
N SER A 35 9.53 0.49 -22.40
CA SER A 35 8.29 0.28 -23.14
C SER A 35 7.08 0.29 -22.20
N PRO A 36 5.98 0.96 -22.56
CA PRO A 36 4.75 0.93 -21.79
C PRO A 36 4.26 -0.50 -21.55
N LEU A 37 3.66 -0.72 -20.36
CA LEU A 37 3.00 -1.99 -20.07
C LEU A 37 1.85 -2.23 -21.05
N THR A 38 1.79 -3.42 -21.64
CA THR A 38 0.68 -3.83 -22.49
C THR A 38 -0.59 -4.09 -21.67
N ASP A 39 -1.77 -4.03 -22.31
CA ASP A 39 -3.04 -4.37 -21.66
C ASP A 39 -3.05 -5.79 -21.09
N ALA A 40 -2.36 -6.73 -21.73
CA ALA A 40 -2.20 -8.09 -21.23
C ALA A 40 -1.41 -8.11 -19.92
N GLN A 41 -0.30 -7.38 -19.82
CA GLN A 41 0.50 -7.28 -18.60
C GLN A 41 -0.28 -6.58 -17.47
N LEU A 42 -0.99 -5.50 -17.79
CA LEU A 42 -1.89 -4.84 -16.84
C LEU A 42 -2.98 -5.79 -16.32
N GLY A 43 -3.57 -6.58 -17.24
CA GLY A 43 -4.56 -7.60 -16.91
C GLY A 43 -4.01 -8.67 -15.95
N GLU A 44 -2.78 -9.14 -16.17
CA GLU A 44 -2.13 -10.13 -15.29
C GLU A 44 -1.84 -9.55 -13.88
N ILE A 45 -1.36 -8.31 -13.79
CA ILE A 45 -1.14 -7.64 -12.50
C ILE A 45 -2.47 -7.51 -11.74
N ARG A 46 -3.56 -7.11 -12.40
CA ARG A 46 -4.89 -6.98 -11.81
C ARG A 46 -5.45 -8.33 -11.34
N LYS A 47 -5.30 -9.38 -12.15
CA LYS A 47 -5.70 -10.75 -11.78
C LYS A 47 -4.92 -11.26 -10.57
N LEU A 48 -3.62 -11.02 -10.53
CA LEU A 48 -2.77 -11.42 -9.40
C LEU A 48 -3.20 -10.74 -8.11
N LYS A 49 -3.47 -9.43 -8.15
CA LYS A 49 -3.97 -8.70 -6.97
C LYS A 49 -5.30 -9.27 -6.50
N ALA A 50 -6.23 -9.50 -7.41
CA ALA A 50 -7.54 -10.09 -7.08
C ALA A 50 -7.40 -11.48 -6.45
N ARG A 51 -6.51 -12.32 -6.97
CA ARG A 51 -6.20 -13.64 -6.38
C ARG A 51 -5.61 -13.50 -4.98
N MET A 52 -4.63 -12.61 -4.80
CA MET A 52 -4.02 -12.37 -3.49
C MET A 52 -5.07 -11.91 -2.46
N GLU A 53 -5.99 -11.04 -2.83
CA GLU A 53 -7.07 -10.58 -1.97
C GLU A 53 -8.05 -11.71 -1.59
N ALA A 54 -8.29 -12.66 -2.51
CA ALA A 54 -9.18 -13.79 -2.27
C ALA A 54 -8.53 -14.88 -1.39
N GLU A 55 -7.24 -15.17 -1.62
CA GLU A 55 -6.58 -16.34 -1.05
C GLU A 55 -5.85 -16.04 0.28
N ARG A 56 -5.38 -14.80 0.49
CA ARG A 56 -4.54 -14.45 1.66
C ARG A 56 -5.30 -13.90 2.85
N LEU A 57 -6.59 -13.63 2.71
CA LEU A 57 -7.40 -13.20 3.85
C LEU A 57 -7.57 -14.39 4.82
N PRO A 58 -7.19 -14.27 6.11
CA PRO A 58 -7.35 -15.35 7.07
C PRO A 58 -8.82 -15.75 7.19
N ARG A 59 -9.09 -17.06 7.36
CA ARG A 59 -10.45 -17.58 7.53
C ARG A 59 -11.09 -16.97 8.78
N GLY A 60 -12.36 -16.58 8.66
CA GLY A 60 -13.12 -16.00 9.77
C GLY A 60 -12.85 -14.52 10.05
N VAL A 61 -11.88 -13.89 9.35
CA VAL A 61 -11.61 -12.46 9.49
C VAL A 61 -12.53 -11.66 8.59
N ARG A 62 -13.19 -10.65 9.14
CA ARG A 62 -13.97 -9.69 8.37
C ARG A 62 -13.05 -8.85 7.49
N ARG A 63 -13.32 -8.89 6.17
CA ARG A 63 -12.50 -8.21 5.16
C ARG A 63 -12.41 -6.70 5.38
N ASP A 64 -13.50 -6.08 5.78
CA ASP A 64 -13.59 -4.65 6.05
C ASP A 64 -12.75 -4.21 7.25
N ARG A 65 -12.40 -5.13 8.16
CA ARG A 65 -11.57 -4.86 9.34
C ARG A 65 -10.10 -5.22 9.16
N HIS A 66 -9.70 -5.68 7.97
CA HIS A 66 -8.31 -6.05 7.73
C HIS A 66 -7.51 -4.88 7.13
N LEU A 67 -6.67 -4.23 7.92
CA LEU A 67 -5.94 -2.99 7.60
C LEU A 67 -5.00 -3.12 6.39
N LYS A 68 -4.50 -4.34 6.13
CA LYS A 68 -3.59 -4.60 5.01
C LYS A 68 -4.32 -5.11 3.76
N LEU A 69 -5.14 -6.15 3.88
CA LEU A 69 -5.78 -6.85 2.75
C LEU A 69 -7.23 -6.43 2.53
N GLY A 70 -7.80 -5.63 3.43
CA GLY A 70 -9.12 -5.06 3.29
C GLY A 70 -9.19 -4.05 2.16
N LYS A 71 -10.40 -3.83 1.64
CA LYS A 71 -10.63 -2.83 0.59
C LYS A 71 -10.23 -1.44 1.06
N GLY A 72 -9.37 -0.76 0.30
CA GLY A 72 -8.80 0.54 0.65
C GLY A 72 -7.72 0.51 1.72
N GLY A 73 -7.27 -0.68 2.14
CA GLY A 73 -6.16 -0.87 3.07
C GLY A 73 -4.79 -0.69 2.41
N LEU A 74 -3.75 -1.05 3.16
CA LEU A 74 -2.35 -0.84 2.74
C LEU A 74 -2.04 -1.46 1.37
N SER A 75 -2.57 -2.65 1.07
CA SER A 75 -2.34 -3.31 -0.21
C SER A 75 -2.94 -2.56 -1.40
N ASP A 76 -4.11 -1.92 -1.24
CA ASP A 76 -4.70 -1.12 -2.33
C ASP A 76 -3.83 0.08 -2.65
N VAL A 77 -3.36 0.80 -1.63
CA VAL A 77 -2.46 1.94 -1.80
C VAL A 77 -1.15 1.49 -2.43
N GLU A 78 -0.53 0.45 -1.88
CA GLU A 78 0.77 -0.04 -2.35
C GLU A 78 0.73 -0.49 -3.80
N TRP A 79 -0.26 -1.30 -4.18
CA TRP A 79 -0.38 -1.81 -5.54
C TRP A 79 -0.71 -0.71 -6.56
N THR A 80 -1.53 0.28 -6.17
CA THR A 80 -1.82 1.43 -7.03
C THR A 80 -0.55 2.23 -7.30
N VAL A 81 0.22 2.56 -6.26
CA VAL A 81 1.49 3.30 -6.40
C VAL A 81 2.51 2.50 -7.23
N GLN A 82 2.62 1.19 -6.98
CA GLN A 82 3.53 0.31 -7.74
C GLN A 82 3.14 0.18 -9.20
N LEU A 83 1.85 0.12 -9.53
CA LEU A 83 1.40 0.08 -10.91
C LEU A 83 1.79 1.36 -11.65
N LEU A 84 1.52 2.53 -11.07
CA LEU A 84 1.92 3.81 -11.64
C LEU A 84 3.46 3.92 -11.76
N GLN A 85 4.20 3.38 -10.81
CA GLN A 85 5.65 3.33 -10.87
C GLN A 85 6.14 2.47 -12.03
N LEU A 86 5.58 1.27 -12.23
CA LEU A 86 5.89 0.40 -13.38
C LEU A 86 5.56 1.06 -14.73
N GLN A 87 4.52 1.88 -14.78
CA GLN A 87 4.11 2.55 -16.00
C GLN A 87 4.99 3.76 -16.36
N HIS A 88 5.56 4.44 -15.37
CA HIS A 88 6.17 5.76 -15.58
C HIS A 88 7.65 5.86 -15.19
N ALA A 89 8.21 4.93 -14.41
CA ALA A 89 9.59 5.04 -13.91
C ALA A 89 10.66 4.70 -14.97
N GLY A 90 10.29 4.07 -16.09
CA GLY A 90 11.20 3.83 -17.21
C GLY A 90 11.79 5.14 -17.72
N ASP A 91 10.92 6.11 -18.04
CA ASP A 91 11.28 7.43 -18.56
C ASP A 91 11.50 8.49 -17.48
N ASN A 92 11.16 8.17 -16.21
CA ASN A 92 11.22 9.12 -15.10
C ASN A 92 12.05 8.55 -13.93
N ALA A 93 13.36 8.73 -13.98
CA ALA A 93 14.28 8.22 -12.97
C ALA A 93 13.96 8.68 -11.53
N SER A 94 13.32 9.84 -11.37
CA SER A 94 12.88 10.34 -10.05
C SER A 94 11.80 9.48 -9.38
N LEU A 95 11.10 8.62 -10.16
CA LEU A 95 10.13 7.65 -9.64
C LEU A 95 10.77 6.34 -9.17
N ARG A 96 12.09 6.15 -9.35
CA ARG A 96 12.81 4.93 -8.96
C ARG A 96 13.09 4.91 -7.45
N LEU A 97 12.03 4.90 -6.66
CA LEU A 97 12.03 5.00 -5.21
C LEU A 97 11.48 3.72 -4.56
N ASN A 98 12.00 3.37 -3.39
CA ASN A 98 11.56 2.17 -2.65
C ASN A 98 10.45 2.46 -1.62
N SER A 99 10.19 3.73 -1.31
CA SER A 99 9.16 4.15 -0.34
C SER A 99 7.84 4.46 -1.03
N THR A 100 6.75 3.82 -0.61
CA THR A 100 5.40 4.08 -1.13
C THR A 100 5.01 5.55 -1.02
N LEU A 101 5.25 6.19 0.12
CA LEU A 101 4.91 7.61 0.30
C LEU A 101 5.78 8.53 -0.56
N ALA A 102 7.09 8.28 -0.62
CA ALA A 102 7.98 9.10 -1.45
C ALA A 102 7.63 8.95 -2.95
N THR A 103 7.31 7.72 -3.40
CA THR A 103 6.84 7.48 -4.77
C THR A 103 5.53 8.21 -5.05
N LEU A 104 4.58 8.17 -4.10
CA LEU A 104 3.30 8.87 -4.22
C LEU A 104 3.47 10.39 -4.30
N ASP A 105 4.36 10.97 -3.50
CA ASP A 105 4.67 12.39 -3.53
C ASP A 105 5.32 12.80 -4.88
N GLU A 106 6.18 11.96 -5.44
CA GLU A 106 6.78 12.20 -6.74
C GLU A 106 5.80 12.01 -7.90
N LEU A 107 4.90 11.03 -7.83
CA LEU A 107 3.81 10.86 -8.81
C LEU A 107 2.89 12.09 -8.85
N GLU A 108 2.53 12.64 -7.68
CA GLU A 108 1.76 13.89 -7.58
C GLU A 108 2.54 15.07 -8.18
N ARG A 109 3.80 15.22 -7.83
CA ARG A 109 4.67 16.28 -8.33
C ARG A 109 4.81 16.25 -9.87
N ARG A 110 4.86 15.06 -10.45
CA ARG A 110 4.92 14.83 -11.90
C ARG A 110 3.57 14.83 -12.59
N ARG A 111 2.47 14.96 -11.85
CA ARG A 111 1.09 14.96 -12.36
C ARG A 111 0.65 13.62 -13.00
N PHE A 112 1.23 12.50 -12.56
CA PHE A 112 0.75 11.16 -12.92
C PHE A 112 -0.44 10.72 -12.06
N ILE A 113 -0.67 11.42 -10.96
CA ILE A 113 -1.86 11.31 -10.11
C ILE A 113 -2.29 12.72 -9.72
N ASP A 114 -3.59 12.97 -9.62
CA ASP A 114 -4.07 14.25 -9.15
C ASP A 114 -3.86 14.43 -7.63
N ARG A 115 -3.89 15.70 -7.21
CA ARG A 115 -3.64 16.07 -5.81
C ARG A 115 -4.67 15.48 -4.85
N GLY A 116 -5.93 15.35 -5.27
CA GLY A 116 -7.03 14.82 -4.45
C GLY A 116 -6.83 13.35 -4.18
N ASP A 117 -6.59 12.56 -5.23
CA ASP A 117 -6.33 11.12 -5.14
C ASP A 117 -5.05 10.82 -4.34
N ALA A 118 -3.97 11.56 -4.60
CA ALA A 118 -2.73 11.43 -3.84
C ALA A 118 -2.93 11.69 -2.34
N ALA A 119 -3.70 12.72 -1.99
CA ALA A 119 -4.02 13.03 -0.59
C ALA A 119 -4.84 11.93 0.08
N VAL A 120 -5.81 11.34 -0.63
CA VAL A 120 -6.62 10.22 -0.14
C VAL A 120 -5.76 8.99 0.12
N LEU A 121 -4.93 8.58 -0.86
CA LEU A 121 -4.04 7.42 -0.71
C LEU A 121 -3.02 7.63 0.41
N ARG A 122 -2.43 8.83 0.52
CA ARG A 122 -1.49 9.19 1.58
C ARG A 122 -2.13 9.11 2.96
N LYS A 123 -3.35 9.63 3.10
CA LYS A 123 -4.11 9.55 4.35
C LYS A 123 -4.39 8.10 4.74
N ALA A 124 -4.86 7.29 3.79
CA ALA A 124 -5.15 5.88 4.03
C ALA A 124 -3.90 5.09 4.44
N TRP A 125 -2.78 5.29 3.74
CA TRP A 125 -1.51 4.65 4.10
C TRP A 125 -1.08 4.98 5.53
N ARG A 126 -1.07 6.27 5.88
CA ARG A 126 -0.66 6.72 7.21
C ARG A 126 -1.60 6.20 8.29
N MET A 127 -2.90 6.30 8.06
CA MET A 127 -3.91 5.92 9.05
C MET A 127 -3.94 4.39 9.28
N CYS A 128 -3.90 3.58 8.21
CA CYS A 128 -3.82 2.12 8.33
C CYS A 128 -2.50 1.67 8.98
N THR A 129 -1.37 2.32 8.64
CA THR A 129 -0.08 2.01 9.28
C THR A 129 -0.10 2.36 10.77
N ALA A 130 -0.62 3.51 11.13
CA ALA A 130 -0.70 3.94 12.52
C ALA A 130 -1.67 3.04 13.32
N ALA A 131 -2.84 2.71 12.75
CA ALA A 131 -3.78 1.78 13.37
C ALA A 131 -3.17 0.39 13.58
N ARG A 132 -2.44 -0.13 12.58
CA ARG A 132 -1.70 -1.40 12.66
C ARG A 132 -0.66 -1.38 13.79
N ASN A 133 0.12 -0.32 13.87
CA ASN A 133 1.14 -0.16 14.91
C ASN A 133 0.49 -0.04 16.30
N GLY A 134 -0.55 0.77 16.43
CA GLY A 134 -1.32 0.91 17.66
C GLY A 134 -1.92 -0.42 18.11
N ASN A 135 -2.49 -1.18 17.18
CA ASN A 135 -3.03 -2.51 17.46
C ASN A 135 -1.95 -3.50 17.92
N TYR A 136 -0.78 -3.48 17.29
CA TYR A 136 0.36 -4.30 17.73
C TYR A 136 0.84 -3.92 19.15
N LEU A 137 0.97 -2.63 19.42
CA LEU A 137 1.39 -2.15 20.74
C LEU A 137 0.36 -2.47 21.83
N TRP A 138 -0.94 -2.45 21.48
CA TRP A 138 -2.02 -2.75 22.40
C TRP A 138 -2.07 -4.23 22.79
N ASN A 139 -1.98 -5.14 21.82
CA ASN A 139 -2.20 -6.58 22.05
C ASN A 139 -0.91 -7.43 22.08
N GLY A 140 0.24 -6.88 21.66
CA GLY A 140 1.53 -7.58 21.62
C GLY A 140 1.64 -8.70 20.58
N ARG A 141 0.66 -8.88 19.69
CA ARG A 141 0.60 -10.01 18.76
C ARG A 141 0.74 -9.57 17.32
N VAL A 142 1.86 -9.93 16.67
CA VAL A 142 2.13 -9.63 15.26
C VAL A 142 1.05 -10.19 14.35
N SER A 143 0.55 -11.41 14.62
CA SER A 143 -0.49 -12.07 13.82
C SER A 143 -1.84 -11.34 13.80
N GLN A 144 -2.10 -10.51 14.80
CA GLN A 144 -3.34 -9.74 14.93
C GLN A 144 -3.17 -8.26 14.56
N ALA A 145 -1.96 -7.80 14.32
CA ALA A 145 -1.68 -6.39 14.05
C ALA A 145 -2.49 -5.83 12.86
N ASP A 146 -2.73 -6.65 11.86
CA ASP A 146 -3.46 -6.27 10.65
C ASP A 146 -5.01 -6.30 10.80
N ILE A 147 -5.54 -6.76 11.95
CA ILE A 147 -6.98 -6.95 12.15
C ILE A 147 -7.47 -5.95 13.19
N LEU A 148 -8.32 -5.02 12.77
CA LEU A 148 -8.93 -4.06 13.70
C LEU A 148 -9.85 -4.80 14.69
N PRO A 149 -9.68 -4.65 16.00
CA PRO A 149 -10.51 -5.34 17.01
C PRO A 149 -11.97 -4.89 16.93
N ASP A 150 -12.88 -5.80 17.28
CA ASP A 150 -14.33 -5.53 17.30
C ASP A 150 -14.79 -4.90 18.63
N ASP A 151 -14.01 -5.08 19.70
CA ASP A 151 -14.39 -4.61 21.02
C ASP A 151 -14.00 -3.14 21.25
N MET A 152 -14.90 -2.40 21.92
CA MET A 152 -14.75 -0.97 22.17
C MET A 152 -13.60 -0.61 23.09
N TYR A 153 -13.16 -1.51 23.97
CA TYR A 153 -12.04 -1.28 24.87
C TYR A 153 -10.72 -1.23 24.10
N SER A 154 -10.49 -2.22 23.26
CA SER A 154 -9.30 -2.26 22.40
C SER A 154 -9.31 -1.11 21.37
N LEU A 155 -10.46 -0.83 20.74
CA LEU A 155 -10.61 0.33 19.85
C LEU A 155 -10.28 1.64 20.55
N GLY A 156 -10.75 1.82 21.79
CA GLY A 156 -10.46 2.99 22.61
C GLY A 156 -8.96 3.14 22.90
N GLY A 157 -8.28 2.06 23.25
CA GLY A 157 -6.84 2.05 23.49
C GLY A 157 -6.03 2.43 22.24
N ILE A 158 -6.39 1.87 21.09
CA ILE A 158 -5.77 2.22 19.80
C ILE A 158 -6.06 3.68 19.43
N ALA A 159 -7.30 4.15 19.64
CA ALA A 159 -7.71 5.51 19.37
C ALA A 159 -6.86 6.53 20.16
N VAL A 160 -6.63 6.28 21.45
CA VAL A 160 -5.77 7.13 22.29
C VAL A 160 -4.34 7.19 21.77
N TYR A 161 -3.78 6.04 21.37
CA TYR A 161 -2.44 5.99 20.75
C TYR A 161 -2.37 6.86 19.48
N LEU A 162 -3.48 6.97 18.73
CA LEU A 162 -3.57 7.79 17.52
C LEU A 162 -3.97 9.26 17.79
N GLY A 163 -4.07 9.68 19.06
CA GLY A 163 -4.37 11.04 19.44
C GLY A 163 -5.87 11.37 19.52
N TYR A 164 -6.74 10.37 19.53
CA TYR A 164 -8.17 10.55 19.83
C TYR A 164 -8.39 10.54 21.35
N ASP A 165 -9.49 11.17 21.81
CA ASP A 165 -9.90 11.07 23.20
C ASP A 165 -10.26 9.64 23.60
N ALA A 166 -10.06 9.26 24.86
CA ALA A 166 -10.20 7.89 25.37
C ALA A 166 -11.57 7.23 25.09
N HIS A 167 -12.64 8.03 24.96
CA HIS A 167 -14.01 7.53 24.72
C HIS A 167 -14.42 7.58 23.24
N ARG A 168 -13.48 7.87 22.32
CA ARG A 168 -13.76 8.05 20.89
C ARG A 168 -13.34 6.89 20.00
N GLY A 169 -13.32 5.65 20.54
CA GLY A 169 -13.01 4.45 19.74
C GLY A 169 -13.90 4.32 18.49
N GLN A 170 -15.20 4.56 18.63
CA GLN A 170 -16.15 4.53 17.50
C GLN A 170 -15.89 5.65 16.48
N HIS A 171 -15.47 6.83 16.92
CA HIS A 171 -15.14 7.93 16.01
C HIS A 171 -13.88 7.61 15.20
N PHE A 172 -12.84 7.09 15.85
CA PHE A 172 -11.65 6.57 15.19
C PHE A 172 -12.00 5.50 14.15
N GLU A 173 -12.80 4.51 14.52
CA GLU A 173 -13.24 3.46 13.61
C GLU A 173 -13.95 4.04 12.38
N ASN A 174 -14.89 4.95 12.57
CA ASN A 174 -15.63 5.58 11.48
C ASN A 174 -14.72 6.37 10.54
N ASP A 175 -13.76 7.11 11.10
CA ASP A 175 -12.75 7.85 10.32
C ASP A 175 -11.85 6.92 9.49
N LEU A 176 -11.40 5.83 10.10
CA LEU A 176 -10.58 4.81 9.43
C LEU A 176 -11.35 4.14 8.30
N MET A 177 -12.56 3.64 8.58
CA MET A 177 -13.41 2.99 7.58
C MET A 177 -13.79 3.95 6.45
N GLY A 178 -14.09 5.21 6.78
CA GLY A 178 -14.37 6.26 5.80
C GLY A 178 -13.16 6.56 4.92
N THR A 179 -11.97 6.59 5.50
CA THR A 179 -10.70 6.79 4.78
C THR A 179 -10.40 5.61 3.86
N MET A 180 -10.57 4.37 4.33
CA MET A 180 -10.37 3.16 3.52
C MET A 180 -11.35 3.10 2.34
N ARG A 181 -12.64 3.44 2.53
CA ARG A 181 -13.61 3.49 1.41
C ARG A 181 -13.15 4.45 0.31
N LYS A 182 -12.75 5.68 0.67
CA LYS A 182 -12.25 6.67 -0.31
C LYS A 182 -10.99 6.15 -1.03
N ALA A 183 -10.07 5.51 -0.30
CA ALA A 183 -8.88 4.94 -0.92
C ALA A 183 -9.21 3.77 -1.86
N ARG A 184 -10.27 3.01 -1.56
CA ARG A 184 -10.76 1.97 -2.48
C ARG A 184 -11.32 2.58 -3.76
N ASP A 185 -12.08 3.67 -3.69
CA ASP A 185 -12.63 4.35 -4.86
C ASP A 185 -11.49 4.84 -5.77
N VAL A 186 -10.44 5.42 -5.20
CA VAL A 186 -9.23 5.82 -5.94
C VAL A 186 -8.52 4.60 -6.56
N ALA A 187 -8.39 3.49 -5.83
CA ALA A 187 -7.78 2.27 -6.37
C ALA A 187 -8.64 1.65 -7.49
N GLU A 188 -9.98 1.67 -7.41
CA GLU A 188 -10.85 1.21 -8.49
C GLU A 188 -10.64 2.03 -9.76
N HIS A 189 -10.50 3.34 -9.62
CA HIS A 189 -10.24 4.23 -10.75
C HIS A 189 -8.83 4.04 -11.32
N LEU A 190 -7.78 4.19 -10.51
CA LEU A 190 -6.39 4.22 -10.99
C LEU A 190 -5.81 2.82 -11.29
N PHE A 191 -6.13 1.84 -10.46
CA PHE A 191 -5.57 0.50 -10.60
C PHE A 191 -6.42 -0.39 -11.50
N TYR A 192 -7.74 -0.38 -11.35
CA TYR A 192 -8.63 -1.25 -12.13
C TYR A 192 -9.19 -0.57 -13.39
N GLY A 193 -9.15 0.78 -13.51
CA GLY A 193 -9.67 1.53 -14.64
C GLY A 193 -11.20 1.52 -14.74
N ARG A 194 -11.89 1.59 -13.59
CA ARG A 194 -13.34 1.51 -13.47
C ARG A 194 -13.96 2.82 -13.02
#